data_a499885a0407fc8411bd570f20fe1538
#
_entry.id   a499885a0407fc8411bd570f20fe1538
#
_cell.length_a   1.000
_cell.length_b   1.000
_cell.length_c   1.000
_cell.angle_alpha   90.00
_cell.angle_beta   90.00
_cell.angle_gamma   90.00
#
_symmetry.space_group_name_H-M   'P 1'
#
loop_
_entity.id
_entity.type
_entity.pdbx_description
1 polymer ?
#
loop_
_entity_poly.entity_id
_entity_poly.type
_entity_poly.pdbx_seq_one_letter_code
_entity_poly.pdbx_strand_id
1 'polypeptide(L)'
;MEAISFEVPQVFVPELIHLQILQAVSDKQGCHIGHVVHQLHPAHGESGVRSSVRVLLSKRFLDGGKSSSEIVLRLTSKGRVLLQKADAS
;
A
#
# COMPACT_ATOMS: atom_id res chain seq x y z
N MET A 1 -10.32 -3.03 -37.38
CA MET A 1 -10.16 -2.58 -36.75
C MET A 1 -9.71 -2.77 -35.88
N GLU A 2 -9.28 -2.57 -35.62
CA GLU A 2 -8.84 -2.71 -34.76
C GLU A 2 -9.12 -2.57 -33.72
N ALA A 3 -9.02 -3.20 -33.58
CA ALA A 3 -9.47 -3.16 -32.30
C ALA A 3 -8.53 -2.47 -31.47
N ILE A 4 -8.81 -1.37 -31.26
CA ILE A 4 -8.06 -0.65 -30.41
C ILE A 4 -8.42 -1.09 -29.07
N SER A 5 -7.58 -1.81 -28.50
CA SER A 5 -7.73 -2.07 -27.13
C SER A 5 -7.60 -0.76 -26.45
N PHE A 6 -8.65 -0.22 -26.11
CA PHE A 6 -8.60 0.82 -25.21
C PHE A 6 -8.23 0.30 -23.89
N GLU A 7 -7.01 0.45 -23.63
CA GLU A 7 -6.64 0.30 -22.30
C GLU A 7 -7.18 1.46 -21.56
N VAL A 8 -8.34 1.33 -21.09
CA VAL A 8 -8.82 2.24 -20.08
C VAL A 8 -7.82 2.18 -18.96
N PRO A 9 -7.18 3.26 -18.60
CA PRO A 9 -6.24 3.25 -17.50
C PRO A 9 -6.99 2.74 -16.27
N GLN A 10 -6.53 1.63 -15.78
CA GLN A 10 -7.18 1.06 -14.62
C GLN A 10 -6.95 1.96 -13.45
N VAL A 11 -8.02 2.56 -13.01
CA VAL A 11 -7.96 3.34 -11.80
C VAL A 11 -7.84 2.37 -10.65
N PHE A 12 -6.78 2.48 -9.88
CA PHE A 12 -6.61 1.64 -8.71
C PHE A 12 -7.68 2.01 -7.69
N VAL A 13 -8.51 1.04 -7.34
CA VAL A 13 -9.52 1.23 -6.31
C VAL A 13 -9.02 0.53 -5.06
N PRO A 14 -8.63 1.28 -4.02
CA PRO A 14 -8.09 0.66 -2.82
C PRO A 14 -9.17 -0.05 -2.03
N GLU A 15 -8.84 -1.24 -1.55
CA GLU A 15 -9.68 -1.97 -0.63
C GLU A 15 -9.33 -1.53 0.79
N LEU A 16 -10.14 -1.96 1.73
CA LEU A 16 -9.93 -1.60 3.13
C LEU A 16 -8.53 -1.97 3.61
N ILE A 17 -8.05 -3.16 3.22
CA ILE A 17 -6.72 -3.60 3.63
C ILE A 17 -5.63 -2.65 3.14
N HIS A 18 -5.78 -2.11 1.92
CA HIS A 18 -4.80 -1.16 1.38
C HIS A 18 -4.77 0.12 2.21
N LEU A 19 -5.95 0.62 2.56
CA LEU A 19 -6.04 1.85 3.36
C LEU A 19 -5.49 1.65 4.75
N GLN A 20 -5.74 0.50 5.34
CA GLN A 20 -5.22 0.19 6.67
C GLN A 20 -3.70 0.07 6.67
N ILE A 21 -3.12 -0.50 5.60
CA ILE A 21 -1.68 -0.57 5.45
C ILE A 21 -1.09 0.83 5.32
N LEU A 22 -1.69 1.67 4.48
CA LEU A 22 -1.22 3.04 4.31
C LEU A 22 -1.30 3.81 5.62
N GLN A 23 -2.36 3.62 6.38
CA GLN A 23 -2.51 4.28 7.68
C GLN A 23 -1.44 3.81 8.66
N ALA A 24 -1.17 2.51 8.70
CA ALA A 24 -0.14 1.97 9.60
C ALA A 24 1.24 2.54 9.27
N VAL A 25 1.56 2.66 7.98
CA VAL A 25 2.83 3.24 7.56
C VAL A 25 2.87 4.74 7.85
N SER A 26 1.74 5.42 7.67
CA SER A 26 1.64 6.85 7.99
C SER A 26 1.87 7.10 9.47
N ASP A 27 1.35 6.22 10.32
CA ASP A 27 1.52 6.37 11.77
C ASP A 27 2.96 6.13 12.21
N LYS A 28 3.69 5.31 11.46
CA LYS A 28 5.08 5.02 11.80
C LYS A 28 5.88 4.91 10.52
N GLN A 29 6.31 6.04 10.01
CA GLN A 29 7.14 6.09 8.80
C GLN A 29 8.46 5.37 9.06
N GLY A 30 8.88 4.61 8.07
CA GLY A 30 10.10 3.83 8.21
C GLY A 30 9.90 2.54 9.00
N CYS A 31 8.67 2.05 9.08
CA CYS A 31 8.42 0.79 9.76
C CYS A 31 8.74 -0.39 8.85
N HIS A 32 9.01 -1.54 9.44
CA HIS A 32 9.24 -2.77 8.70
C HIS A 32 7.92 -3.41 8.32
N ILE A 33 7.94 -4.23 7.27
CA ILE A 33 6.74 -4.92 6.83
C ILE A 33 6.17 -5.81 7.94
N GLY A 34 7.03 -6.38 8.77
CA GLY A 34 6.57 -7.20 9.91
C GLY A 34 5.74 -6.40 10.90
N HIS A 35 6.06 -5.12 11.07
CA HIS A 35 5.28 -4.25 11.94
C HIS A 35 3.85 -4.10 11.40
N VAL A 36 3.74 -3.90 10.08
CA VAL A 36 2.42 -3.76 9.45
C VAL A 36 1.62 -5.05 9.56
N VAL A 37 2.29 -6.19 9.35
CA VAL A 37 1.64 -7.49 9.50
C VAL A 37 1.08 -7.66 10.92
N HIS A 38 1.90 -7.33 11.91
CA HIS A 38 1.50 -7.43 13.31
C HIS A 38 0.34 -6.48 13.63
N GLN A 39 0.41 -5.27 13.10
CA GLN A 39 -0.58 -4.24 13.37
C GLN A 39 -1.95 -4.61 12.82
N LEU A 40 -2.00 -5.33 11.71
CA LEU A 40 -3.26 -5.69 11.06
C LEU A 40 -3.77 -7.08 11.46
N HIS A 41 -2.99 -7.82 12.22
CA HIS A 41 -3.42 -9.11 12.75
C HIS A 41 -4.36 -8.87 13.95
N PRO A 42 -5.40 -9.67 14.12
CA PRO A 42 -5.82 -10.81 13.33
C PRO A 42 -6.84 -10.50 12.23
N ALA A 43 -7.16 -9.23 12.02
CA ALA A 43 -8.15 -8.85 11.01
C ALA A 43 -7.75 -9.29 9.62
N HIS A 44 -6.44 -9.27 9.35
CA HIS A 44 -5.90 -9.71 8.06
C HIS A 44 -4.73 -10.65 8.29
N GLY A 45 -4.66 -11.72 7.51
CA GLY A 45 -3.56 -12.67 7.62
C GLY A 45 -2.28 -12.11 7.01
N GLU A 46 -1.15 -12.68 7.41
CA GLU A 46 0.15 -12.23 6.94
C GLU A 46 0.28 -12.26 5.41
N SER A 47 -0.20 -13.33 4.80
CA SER A 47 -0.12 -13.51 3.36
C SER A 47 -0.86 -12.39 2.62
N GLY A 48 -2.06 -12.05 3.08
CA GLY A 48 -2.84 -10.98 2.48
C GLY A 48 -2.19 -9.62 2.66
N VAL A 49 -1.62 -9.37 3.84
CA VAL A 49 -0.93 -8.10 4.11
C VAL A 49 0.30 -7.99 3.21
N ARG A 50 1.11 -9.03 3.11
CA ARG A 50 2.32 -8.98 2.29
C ARG A 50 2.01 -8.79 0.81
N SER A 51 0.96 -9.47 0.32
CA SER A 51 0.53 -9.30 -1.07
C SER A 51 0.07 -7.88 -1.34
N SER A 52 -0.70 -7.31 -0.42
CA SER A 52 -1.21 -5.95 -0.57
C SER A 52 -0.09 -4.93 -0.50
N VAL A 53 0.90 -5.15 0.36
CA VAL A 53 2.07 -4.27 0.42
C VAL A 53 2.81 -4.27 -0.92
N ARG A 54 2.96 -5.44 -1.53
CA ARG A 54 3.61 -5.53 -2.84
C ARG A 54 2.86 -4.75 -3.90
N VAL A 55 1.54 -4.83 -3.89
CA VAL A 55 0.71 -4.06 -4.82
C VAL A 55 0.93 -2.57 -4.61
N LEU A 56 0.93 -2.12 -3.36
CA LEU A 56 1.12 -0.71 -3.05
C LEU A 56 2.51 -0.22 -3.44
N LEU A 57 3.53 -1.05 -3.25
CA LEU A 57 4.89 -0.72 -3.70
C LEU A 57 4.95 -0.64 -5.22
N SER A 58 4.33 -1.59 -5.91
CA SER A 58 4.31 -1.64 -7.36
C SER A 58 3.63 -0.41 -7.96
N LYS A 59 2.61 0.09 -7.30
CA LYS A 59 1.87 1.24 -7.79
C LYS A 59 2.39 2.55 -7.22
N ARG A 60 3.47 2.50 -6.45
CA ARG A 60 4.16 3.68 -5.93
C ARG A 60 3.36 4.45 -4.88
N PHE A 61 2.44 3.77 -4.21
CA PHE A 61 1.78 4.36 -3.04
C PHE A 61 2.66 4.23 -1.81
N LEU A 62 3.53 3.22 -1.81
CA LEU A 62 4.54 3.04 -0.78
C LEU A 62 5.91 2.99 -1.44
N ASP A 63 6.92 3.41 -0.69
CA ASP A 63 8.31 3.31 -1.10
C ASP A 63 9.02 2.37 -0.14
N GLY A 64 9.81 1.47 -0.69
CA GLY A 64 10.56 0.50 0.12
C GLY A 64 12.03 0.76 0.05
N GLY A 65 12.64 1.05 1.20
CA GLY A 65 14.07 1.15 1.31
C GLY A 65 14.60 -0.04 2.08
N LYS A 66 15.87 -0.34 1.90
CA LYS A 66 16.49 -1.40 2.67
C LYS A 66 17.29 -0.82 3.82
N SER A 67 17.02 -1.34 5.01
CA SER A 67 17.82 -1.04 6.16
C SER A 67 18.27 -2.38 6.70
N SER A 68 19.56 -2.63 6.71
CA SER A 68 20.14 -3.93 7.04
C SER A 68 19.61 -4.98 6.06
N SER A 69 18.85 -5.95 6.53
CA SER A 69 18.29 -6.99 5.68
C SER A 69 16.79 -6.88 5.54
N GLU A 70 16.18 -5.80 6.05
CA GLU A 70 14.75 -5.68 6.04
C GLU A 70 14.29 -4.52 5.19
N ILE A 71 13.06 -4.65 4.67
CA ILE A 71 12.45 -3.59 3.89
C ILE A 71 11.76 -2.62 4.83
N VAL A 72 12.11 -1.35 4.70
CA VAL A 72 11.54 -0.26 5.48
C VAL A 72 10.54 0.46 4.60
N LEU A 73 9.33 0.62 5.08
CA LEU A 73 8.24 1.19 4.31
C LEU A 73 8.03 2.66 4.63
N ARG A 74 7.78 3.44 3.61
CA ARG A 74 7.47 4.86 3.75
C ARG A 74 6.30 5.20 2.83
N LEU A 75 5.50 6.15 3.25
CA LEU A 75 4.38 6.62 2.46
C LEU A 75 4.87 7.62 1.43
N THR A 76 4.51 7.41 0.17
CA THR A 76 4.84 8.37 -0.88
C THR A 76 3.81 9.50 -0.89
N SER A 77 4.09 10.56 -1.66
CA SER A 77 3.11 11.63 -1.85
C SER A 77 1.83 11.09 -2.44
N LYS A 78 1.94 10.16 -3.38
CA LYS A 78 0.80 9.52 -4.02
C LYS A 78 -0.01 8.73 -3.01
N GLY A 79 0.66 7.98 -2.13
CA GLY A 79 -0.01 7.23 -1.07
C GLY A 79 -0.69 8.13 -0.07
N ARG A 80 -0.05 9.25 0.25
CA ARG A 80 -0.62 10.22 1.18
C ARG A 80 -1.90 10.84 0.62
N VAL A 81 -1.90 11.18 -0.66
CA VAL A 81 -3.09 11.72 -1.31
C VAL A 81 -4.23 10.70 -1.29
N LEU A 82 -3.91 9.44 -1.58
CA LEU A 82 -4.92 8.38 -1.57
C LEU A 82 -5.54 8.24 -0.18
N LEU A 83 -4.71 8.26 0.85
CA LEU A 83 -5.19 8.14 2.22
C LEU A 83 -6.05 9.32 2.62
N GLN A 84 -5.66 10.54 2.23
CA GLN A 84 -6.44 11.74 2.50
C GLN A 84 -7.80 11.71 1.81
N LYS A 85 -7.85 11.21 0.57
CA LYS A 85 -9.12 11.11 -0.14
C LYS A 85 -10.06 10.12 0.55
N ALA A 86 -9.52 9.03 1.07
CA ALA A 86 -10.33 8.05 1.77
C ALA A 86 -10.89 8.63 3.06
N ASP A 87 -10.09 9.43 3.77
CA ASP A 87 -10.53 10.07 4.99
C ASP A 87 -11.56 11.17 4.75
N ALA A 88 -11.49 11.80 3.60
CA ALA A 88 -12.37 12.92 3.27
C ALA A 88 -13.74 12.48 2.77
N SER A 89 -13.91 11.23 2.38
CA SER A 89 -15.18 10.76 1.83
C SER A 89 -16.15 10.24 2.88
#